data_35153c819013b1bec43c47652e336abd
#
_entry.id   35153c819013b1bec43c47652e336abd
#
_cell.length_a   1.000
_cell.length_b   1.000
_cell.length_c   1.000
_cell.angle_alpha   90.00
_cell.angle_beta   90.00
_cell.angle_gamma   90.00
#
_symmetry.space_group_name_H-M   'P 1'
#
loop_
_entity.id
_entity.type
_entity.pdbx_description
1 polymer ?
#
loop_
_entity_poly.entity_id
_entity_poly.type
_entity_poly.pdbx_seq_one_letter_code
_entity_poly.pdbx_strand_id
1 'polypeptide(L)'
;MSKKKREKGAGSTPATVQLEQAGVEFKTYEYEHSNDHMDDGYGIEAAKKLGFDEHQVFKTLMADTGSERVVGVVPVSGHMDLTALAAAVGAKKAAMADPKVAMRESGYVVGGISPLGQRTKHKTVLDESALQFDEILLSGGKRGFSVGLNPYDLLKVLDGITAPIGTW
;
A
#
# COMPACT_ATOMS: atom_id res chain seq x y z
N MET A 1 19.87 -3.39 -14.09
CA MET A 1 18.77 -2.47 -13.89
C MET A 1 17.51 -3.19 -13.57
N SER A 2 16.98 -2.90 -12.42
CA SER A 2 15.75 -3.58 -12.00
C SER A 2 14.59 -3.30 -12.92
N LYS A 3 14.52 -2.14 -13.54
CA LYS A 3 13.42 -1.84 -14.42
C LYS A 3 13.27 -2.74 -15.60
N LYS A 4 14.33 -3.36 -16.05
CA LYS A 4 14.22 -4.26 -17.15
C LYS A 4 13.49 -5.52 -16.81
N LYS A 5 13.58 -5.92 -15.56
CA LYS A 5 13.02 -7.18 -15.17
C LYS A 5 11.54 -7.16 -15.09
N ARG A 6 10.96 -6.05 -14.73
CA ARG A 6 9.55 -6.06 -14.49
C ARG A 6 8.73 -5.84 -15.73
N GLU A 7 9.34 -5.58 -16.83
CA GLU A 7 8.53 -5.40 -18.01
C GLU A 7 7.94 -6.69 -18.49
N LYS A 8 8.44 -7.80 -18.01
CA LYS A 8 7.95 -9.07 -18.44
C LYS A 8 6.75 -9.49 -17.66
N GLY A 9 5.71 -9.91 -18.29
CA GLY A 9 4.59 -10.54 -17.66
C GLY A 9 3.89 -9.76 -16.58
N ALA A 10 4.64 -9.16 -15.68
CA ALA A 10 4.05 -8.39 -14.61
C ALA A 10 3.24 -7.27 -15.17
N GLY A 11 3.63 -6.79 -16.29
CA GLY A 11 2.94 -5.72 -16.93
C GLY A 11 3.11 -4.42 -16.20
N SER A 12 2.54 -3.42 -16.77
CA SER A 12 2.58 -2.09 -16.26
C SER A 12 1.29 -1.83 -15.51
N THR A 13 1.41 -1.22 -14.34
CA THR A 13 0.27 -0.75 -13.57
C THR A 13 0.47 0.73 -13.33
N PRO A 14 -0.58 1.46 -12.93
CA PRO A 14 -0.37 2.86 -12.57
C PRO A 14 0.68 3.02 -11.47
N ALA A 15 0.76 2.04 -10.56
CA ALA A 15 1.75 2.08 -9.48
C ALA A 15 3.18 1.99 -10.03
N THR A 16 3.44 1.03 -10.93
CA THR A 16 4.79 0.89 -11.48
C THR A 16 5.16 2.05 -12.37
N VAL A 17 4.19 2.60 -13.09
CA VAL A 17 4.44 3.77 -13.93
C VAL A 17 4.88 4.94 -13.08
N GLN A 18 4.21 5.18 -11.96
CA GLN A 18 4.59 6.28 -11.09
C GLN A 18 6.02 6.10 -10.56
N LEU A 19 6.37 4.87 -10.16
CA LEU A 19 7.72 4.60 -9.64
C LEU A 19 8.78 4.81 -10.73
N GLU A 20 8.49 4.39 -11.95
CA GLU A 20 9.41 4.59 -13.07
C GLU A 20 9.60 6.05 -13.36
N GLN A 21 8.52 6.80 -13.38
CA GLN A 21 8.59 8.23 -13.66
C GLN A 21 9.33 8.99 -12.57
N ALA A 22 9.25 8.50 -11.34
CA ALA A 22 9.96 9.11 -10.23
C ALA A 22 11.44 8.73 -10.20
N GLY A 23 11.84 7.73 -10.98
CA GLY A 23 13.24 7.32 -11.04
C GLY A 23 13.72 6.57 -9.82
N VAL A 24 12.82 6.00 -9.01
CA VAL A 24 13.24 5.25 -7.83
C VAL A 24 13.42 3.79 -8.16
N GLU A 25 14.30 3.15 -7.43
CA GLU A 25 14.53 1.72 -7.59
C GLU A 25 13.43 0.95 -6.89
N PHE A 26 12.96 -0.11 -7.53
CA PHE A 26 11.99 -1.00 -6.93
C PHE A 26 12.08 -2.37 -7.56
N LYS A 27 11.56 -3.35 -6.85
CA LYS A 27 11.47 -4.72 -7.33
C LYS A 27 10.02 -5.08 -7.49
N THR A 28 9.74 -6.06 -8.34
CA THR A 28 8.38 -6.57 -8.49
C THR A 28 8.36 -8.03 -8.11
N TYR A 29 7.26 -8.45 -7.51
CA TYR A 29 7.07 -9.81 -7.04
C TYR A 29 5.70 -10.28 -7.48
N GLU A 30 5.65 -11.46 -8.08
CA GLU A 30 4.38 -12.06 -8.47
C GLU A 30 4.17 -13.34 -7.68
N TYR A 31 2.93 -13.61 -7.35
CA TYR A 31 2.56 -14.84 -6.68
C TYR A 31 1.15 -15.18 -7.10
N GLU A 32 0.84 -16.46 -7.05
CA GLU A 32 -0.50 -16.93 -7.40
C GLU A 32 -1.41 -16.70 -6.20
N HIS A 33 -2.39 -15.80 -6.34
CA HIS A 33 -3.30 -15.56 -5.23
C HIS A 33 -4.43 -16.58 -5.27
N SER A 34 -4.99 -16.85 -4.10
CA SER A 34 -6.03 -17.86 -3.93
C SER A 34 -7.25 -17.24 -3.27
N ASN A 35 -8.42 -17.59 -3.77
CA ASN A 35 -9.66 -17.17 -3.13
C ASN A 35 -9.93 -17.92 -1.85
N ASP A 36 -9.19 -18.99 -1.60
CA ASP A 36 -9.40 -19.82 -0.43
C ASP A 36 -8.84 -19.21 0.85
N HIS A 37 -8.05 -18.16 0.75
CA HIS A 37 -7.40 -17.56 1.90
C HIS A 37 -7.90 -16.17 2.22
N MET A 38 -9.19 -15.96 1.96
CA MET A 38 -9.78 -14.65 2.20
C MET A 38 -9.81 -14.28 3.68
N ASP A 39 -9.88 -15.28 4.55
CA ASP A 39 -9.92 -15.02 5.99
C ASP A 39 -8.64 -14.36 6.49
N ASP A 40 -7.52 -14.72 5.90
CA ASP A 40 -6.22 -14.15 6.28
C ASP A 40 -5.95 -12.80 5.62
N GLY A 41 -6.68 -12.51 4.55
CA GLY A 41 -6.47 -11.27 3.80
C GLY A 41 -5.40 -11.41 2.74
N TYR A 42 -5.45 -10.50 1.78
CA TYR A 42 -4.55 -10.54 0.63
C TYR A 42 -3.10 -10.28 0.99
N GLY A 43 -2.88 -9.38 1.95
CA GLY A 43 -1.51 -9.04 2.35
C GLY A 43 -0.82 -10.16 3.08
N ILE A 44 -1.55 -10.88 3.95
CA ILE A 44 -1.00 -12.03 4.65
C ILE A 44 -0.65 -13.12 3.64
N GLU A 45 -1.50 -13.31 2.64
CA GLU A 45 -1.22 -14.28 1.59
C GLU A 45 0.06 -13.92 0.86
N ALA A 46 0.24 -12.63 0.53
CA ALA A 46 1.45 -12.18 -0.15
C ALA A 46 2.70 -12.47 0.69
N ALA A 47 2.65 -12.17 1.99
CA ALA A 47 3.79 -12.41 2.86
C ALA A 47 4.15 -13.89 2.88
N LYS A 48 3.17 -14.76 3.02
CA LYS A 48 3.41 -16.20 3.08
C LYS A 48 3.96 -16.74 1.76
N LYS A 49 3.34 -16.36 0.66
CA LYS A 49 3.74 -16.89 -0.64
C LYS A 49 5.10 -16.40 -1.10
N LEU A 50 5.45 -15.19 -0.73
CA LEU A 50 6.73 -14.61 -1.13
C LEU A 50 7.83 -14.86 -0.10
N GLY A 51 7.49 -15.38 1.07
CA GLY A 51 8.48 -15.69 2.10
C GLY A 51 8.98 -14.48 2.86
N PHE A 52 8.18 -13.43 2.95
CA PHE A 52 8.54 -12.24 3.70
C PHE A 52 7.87 -12.21 5.06
N ASP A 53 8.49 -11.51 6.01
CA ASP A 53 7.94 -11.30 7.33
C ASP A 53 6.68 -10.42 7.19
N GLU A 54 5.63 -10.77 7.92
CA GLU A 54 4.37 -10.00 7.90
C GLU A 54 4.55 -8.57 8.35
N HIS A 55 5.56 -8.28 9.14
CA HIS A 55 5.84 -6.91 9.59
C HIS A 55 6.45 -6.06 8.47
N GLN A 56 6.93 -6.70 7.41
CA GLN A 56 7.59 -6.04 6.29
C GLN A 56 6.67 -5.87 5.08
N VAL A 57 5.51 -6.51 5.11
CA VAL A 57 4.52 -6.43 4.04
C VAL A 57 3.41 -5.50 4.51
N PHE A 58 3.08 -4.51 3.69
CA PHE A 58 2.14 -3.46 4.09
C PHE A 58 0.87 -3.53 3.25
N LYS A 59 -0.24 -3.17 3.88
CA LYS A 59 -1.53 -3.08 3.20
C LYS A 59 -1.94 -1.61 3.13
N THR A 60 -2.69 -1.29 2.09
CA THR A 60 -3.16 0.06 1.83
C THR A 60 -4.64 0.14 2.13
N LEU A 61 -5.00 1.00 3.06
CA LEU A 61 -6.38 1.16 3.49
C LEU A 61 -6.80 2.60 3.27
N MET A 62 -8.05 2.79 2.84
CA MET A 62 -8.57 4.13 2.63
C MET A 62 -9.61 4.44 3.68
N ALA A 63 -9.55 5.64 4.22
CA ALA A 63 -10.43 6.10 5.28
C ALA A 63 -11.07 7.41 4.88
N ASP A 64 -12.21 7.69 5.50
CA ASP A 64 -12.99 8.89 5.24
C ASP A 64 -13.07 9.71 6.53
N THR A 65 -12.65 10.97 6.45
CA THR A 65 -12.65 11.85 7.61
C THR A 65 -13.94 12.67 7.69
N GLY A 66 -14.81 12.50 6.69
CA GLY A 66 -16.00 13.33 6.58
C GLY A 66 -15.82 14.49 5.60
N SER A 67 -14.59 14.95 5.43
CA SER A 67 -14.29 16.01 4.48
C SER A 67 -13.39 15.56 3.33
N GLU A 68 -12.64 14.48 3.53
CA GLU A 68 -11.78 13.95 2.48
C GLU A 68 -11.48 12.47 2.75
N ARG A 69 -11.01 11.78 1.72
CA ARG A 69 -10.48 10.43 1.88
C ARG A 69 -8.97 10.51 2.02
N VAL A 70 -8.43 9.68 2.88
CA VAL A 70 -6.99 9.61 3.13
C VAL A 70 -6.56 8.16 3.09
N VAL A 71 -5.27 7.94 2.89
CA VAL A 71 -4.71 6.59 2.75
C VAL A 71 -3.81 6.32 3.93
N GLY A 72 -4.00 5.16 4.57
CA GLY A 72 -3.10 4.66 5.59
C GLY A 72 -2.44 3.39 5.09
N VAL A 73 -1.14 3.27 5.32
CA VAL A 73 -0.36 2.11 4.91
C VAL A 73 0.24 1.51 6.16
N VAL A 74 -0.20 0.31 6.52
CA VAL A 74 0.18 -0.36 7.77
C VAL A 74 0.61 -1.80 7.50
N PRO A 75 1.43 -2.39 8.40
CA PRO A 75 1.83 -3.78 8.22
C PRO A 75 0.64 -4.71 8.21
N VAL A 76 0.72 -5.77 7.39
CA VAL A 76 -0.35 -6.77 7.35
C VAL A 76 -0.44 -7.55 8.65
N SER A 77 0.59 -7.50 9.50
CA SER A 77 0.59 -8.14 10.80
C SER A 77 -0.29 -7.42 11.82
N GLY A 78 -0.76 -6.21 11.50
CA GLY A 78 -1.53 -5.41 12.44
C GLY A 78 -2.77 -4.81 11.83
N HIS A 79 -3.32 -3.84 12.53
CA HIS A 79 -4.53 -3.14 12.12
C HIS A 79 -4.26 -1.65 12.09
N MET A 80 -5.09 -0.92 11.35
CA MET A 80 -4.98 0.53 11.32
C MET A 80 -5.78 1.14 12.46
N ASP A 81 -5.12 2.03 13.20
CA ASP A 81 -5.77 2.81 14.25
C ASP A 81 -6.38 4.06 13.59
N LEU A 82 -7.69 4.04 13.43
CA LEU A 82 -8.38 5.13 12.73
C LEU A 82 -8.29 6.46 13.49
N THR A 83 -8.25 6.42 14.80
CA THR A 83 -8.08 7.63 15.60
C THR A 83 -6.70 8.24 15.38
N ALA A 84 -5.68 7.39 15.35
CA ALA A 84 -4.32 7.85 15.08
C ALA A 84 -4.18 8.39 13.67
N LEU A 85 -4.81 7.74 12.71
CA LEU A 85 -4.79 8.21 11.33
C LEU A 85 -5.44 9.58 11.21
N ALA A 86 -6.60 9.76 11.83
CA ALA A 86 -7.29 11.04 11.81
C ALA A 86 -6.39 12.14 12.38
N ALA A 87 -5.76 11.87 13.52
CA ALA A 87 -4.86 12.84 14.14
C ALA A 87 -3.70 13.20 13.21
N ALA A 88 -3.17 12.22 12.51
CA ALA A 88 -2.01 12.44 11.62
C ALA A 88 -2.35 13.39 10.48
N VAL A 89 -3.60 13.43 10.03
CA VAL A 89 -4.03 14.30 8.93
C VAL A 89 -4.79 15.53 9.41
N GLY A 90 -4.83 15.75 10.72
CA GLY A 90 -5.48 16.95 11.28
C GLY A 90 -6.99 16.86 11.32
N ALA A 91 -7.55 15.66 11.31
CA ALA A 91 -9.00 15.45 11.37
C ALA A 91 -9.40 15.01 12.77
N LYS A 92 -10.67 15.16 13.08
CA LYS A 92 -11.18 14.75 14.40
C LYS A 92 -11.47 13.27 14.48
N LYS A 93 -11.88 12.69 13.36
CA LYS A 93 -12.22 11.26 13.33
C LYS A 93 -12.07 10.75 11.91
N ALA A 94 -12.03 9.45 11.79
CA ALA A 94 -11.99 8.77 10.50
C ALA A 94 -12.70 7.43 10.61
N ALA A 95 -13.28 7.00 9.51
CA ALA A 95 -13.91 5.70 9.40
C ALA A 95 -13.39 5.06 8.12
N MET A 96 -13.54 3.73 8.00
CA MET A 96 -13.13 3.08 6.76
C MET A 96 -14.00 3.61 5.61
N ALA A 97 -13.37 3.88 4.49
CA ALA A 97 -14.08 4.37 3.32
C ALA A 97 -14.95 3.26 2.73
N ASP A 98 -16.04 3.64 2.09
CA ASP A 98 -16.86 2.70 1.36
C ASP A 98 -16.01 2.04 0.29
N PRO A 99 -16.02 0.69 0.17
CA PRO A 99 -15.19 0.00 -0.83
C PRO A 99 -15.42 0.49 -2.25
N LYS A 100 -16.63 0.86 -2.59
CA LYS A 100 -16.91 1.38 -3.94
C LYS A 100 -16.22 2.71 -4.18
N VAL A 101 -16.21 3.56 -3.16
CA VAL A 101 -15.54 4.84 -3.24
C VAL A 101 -14.03 4.62 -3.32
N ALA A 102 -13.50 3.71 -2.51
CA ALA A 102 -12.08 3.40 -2.52
C ALA A 102 -11.65 2.91 -3.91
N MET A 103 -12.43 2.02 -4.52
CA MET A 103 -12.08 1.52 -5.85
C MET A 103 -12.17 2.60 -6.90
N ARG A 104 -13.21 3.44 -6.82
CA ARG A 104 -13.38 4.50 -7.81
C ARG A 104 -12.24 5.53 -7.74
N GLU A 105 -11.87 5.94 -6.54
CA GLU A 105 -10.87 6.98 -6.38
C GLU A 105 -9.45 6.47 -6.55
N SER A 106 -9.19 5.23 -6.17
CA SER A 106 -7.86 4.66 -6.34
C SER A 106 -7.62 4.17 -7.76
N GLY A 107 -8.67 3.68 -8.41
CA GLY A 107 -8.55 3.04 -9.71
C GLY A 107 -8.17 1.57 -9.62
N TYR A 108 -8.20 1.00 -8.41
CA TYR A 108 -7.80 -0.40 -8.19
C TYR A 108 -8.95 -1.18 -7.55
N VAL A 109 -8.87 -2.50 -7.64
CA VAL A 109 -9.87 -3.35 -6.98
C VAL A 109 -9.42 -3.68 -5.57
N VAL A 110 -10.38 -4.00 -4.70
CA VAL A 110 -10.09 -4.42 -3.34
C VAL A 110 -9.16 -5.63 -3.37
N GLY A 111 -8.13 -5.61 -2.52
CA GLY A 111 -7.10 -6.64 -2.52
C GLY A 111 -5.92 -6.30 -3.41
N GLY A 112 -6.08 -5.31 -4.27
CA GLY A 112 -5.00 -4.85 -5.13
C GLY A 112 -4.78 -3.35 -5.07
N ILE A 113 -5.37 -2.68 -4.08
CA ILE A 113 -5.21 -1.23 -3.95
C ILE A 113 -3.77 -0.92 -3.54
N SER A 114 -3.15 -0.02 -4.29
CA SER A 114 -1.81 0.48 -4.01
C SER A 114 -1.92 1.95 -3.62
N PRO A 115 -1.02 2.46 -2.78
CA PRO A 115 -1.00 3.90 -2.52
C PRO A 115 -0.41 4.67 -3.69
N LEU A 116 0.26 3.95 -4.60
CA LEU A 116 0.93 4.53 -5.76
C LEU A 116 -0.02 4.56 -6.95
N GLY A 117 0.11 5.59 -7.78
CA GLY A 117 -0.61 5.65 -9.03
C GLY A 117 -2.12 5.75 -8.91
N GLN A 118 -2.62 6.23 -7.80
CA GLN A 118 -4.06 6.35 -7.60
C GLN A 118 -4.65 7.38 -8.54
N ARG A 119 -5.87 7.10 -8.98
CA ARG A 119 -6.56 7.97 -9.92
C ARG A 119 -6.77 9.37 -9.34
N THR A 120 -7.16 9.43 -8.08
CA THR A 120 -7.28 10.69 -7.34
C THR A 120 -6.17 10.73 -6.31
N LYS A 121 -5.44 11.84 -6.26
CA LYS A 121 -4.36 11.95 -5.28
C LYS A 121 -4.93 12.13 -3.89
N HIS A 122 -4.40 11.37 -2.92
CA HIS A 122 -4.84 11.41 -1.52
C HIS A 122 -3.66 11.66 -0.61
N LYS A 123 -3.91 12.29 0.54
CA LYS A 123 -2.92 12.33 1.59
C LYS A 123 -2.64 10.90 2.03
N THR A 124 -1.37 10.57 2.21
CA THR A 124 -0.96 9.22 2.57
C THR A 124 -0.11 9.24 3.82
N VAL A 125 -0.45 8.38 4.76
CA VAL A 125 0.29 8.22 6.01
C VAL A 125 0.83 6.80 6.05
N LEU A 126 2.14 6.68 6.19
CA LEU A 126 2.82 5.39 6.29
C LEU A 126 3.12 5.14 7.75
N ASP A 127 2.77 3.94 8.25
CA ASP A 127 3.10 3.61 9.62
C ASP A 127 4.60 3.69 9.83
N GLU A 128 5.01 4.32 10.92
CA GLU A 128 6.43 4.58 11.14
C GLU A 128 7.27 3.32 11.27
N SER A 129 6.65 2.17 11.56
CA SER A 129 7.39 0.90 11.63
C SER A 129 8.06 0.54 10.30
N ALA A 130 7.59 1.12 9.20
CA ALA A 130 8.18 0.86 7.89
C ALA A 130 9.63 1.35 7.82
N LEU A 131 9.98 2.36 8.59
CA LEU A 131 11.28 2.99 8.49
C LEU A 131 12.43 2.13 9.00
N GLN A 132 12.13 1.05 9.69
CA GLN A 132 13.16 0.14 10.17
C GLN A 132 13.65 -0.85 9.08
N PHE A 133 12.99 -0.88 7.95
CA PHE A 133 13.34 -1.80 6.86
C PHE A 133 14.00 -1.05 5.71
N ASP A 134 14.90 -1.74 5.01
CA ASP A 134 15.45 -1.21 3.77
C ASP A 134 14.50 -1.39 2.61
N GLU A 135 13.65 -2.39 2.70
CA GLU A 135 12.67 -2.69 1.67
C GLU A 135 11.36 -3.08 2.35
N ILE A 136 10.26 -2.48 1.89
CA ILE A 136 8.92 -2.92 2.30
C ILE A 136 8.17 -3.33 1.04
N LEU A 137 7.21 -4.24 1.21
CA LEU A 137 6.37 -4.71 0.13
C LEU A 137 4.98 -4.15 0.28
N LEU A 138 4.37 -3.81 -0.85
CA LEU A 138 2.97 -3.40 -0.88
C LEU A 138 2.41 -3.72 -2.26
N SER A 139 1.09 -3.59 -2.39
CA SER A 139 0.44 -3.93 -3.65
C SER A 139 1.01 -3.13 -4.81
N GLY A 140 1.25 -3.81 -5.90
CA GLY A 140 1.69 -3.18 -7.14
C GLY A 140 0.55 -2.75 -8.04
N GLY A 141 -0.70 -2.88 -7.57
CA GLY A 141 -1.86 -2.44 -8.34
C GLY A 141 -2.78 -3.53 -8.81
N LYS A 142 -2.54 -4.76 -8.40
CA LYS A 142 -3.48 -5.86 -8.65
C LYS A 142 -3.15 -7.01 -7.70
N ARG A 143 -4.12 -7.87 -7.50
CA ARG A 143 -3.93 -9.05 -6.65
C ARG A 143 -2.84 -9.93 -7.23
N GLY A 144 -1.99 -10.48 -6.36
CA GLY A 144 -0.92 -11.36 -6.80
C GLY A 144 0.30 -10.64 -7.34
N PHE A 145 0.36 -9.33 -7.16
CA PHE A 145 1.46 -8.53 -7.67
C PHE A 145 1.85 -7.48 -6.63
N SER A 146 3.09 -7.53 -6.17
CA SER A 146 3.60 -6.59 -5.17
C SER A 146 4.82 -5.86 -5.68
N VAL A 147 5.06 -4.69 -5.15
CA VAL A 147 6.31 -3.97 -5.39
C VAL A 147 7.06 -3.87 -4.07
N GLY A 148 8.38 -3.92 -4.14
CA GLY A 148 9.25 -3.73 -2.99
C GLY A 148 10.14 -2.54 -3.22
N LEU A 149 10.20 -1.64 -2.23
CA LEU A 149 11.04 -0.46 -2.36
C LEU A 149 11.38 0.07 -0.97
N ASN A 150 12.31 0.99 -0.97
CA ASN A 150 12.73 1.64 0.27
C ASN A 150 11.61 2.56 0.76
N PRO A 151 11.26 2.52 2.05
CA PRO A 151 10.14 3.33 2.56
C PRO A 151 10.36 4.84 2.45
N TYR A 152 11.60 5.30 2.51
CA TYR A 152 11.87 6.73 2.34
C TYR A 152 11.61 7.17 0.90
N ASP A 153 11.90 6.30 -0.06
CA ASP A 153 11.59 6.59 -1.45
C ASP A 153 10.08 6.63 -1.67
N LEU A 154 9.35 5.71 -1.01
CA LEU A 154 7.90 5.71 -1.09
C LEU A 154 7.32 7.04 -0.59
N LEU A 155 7.81 7.51 0.56
CA LEU A 155 7.35 8.77 1.12
C LEU A 155 7.60 9.93 0.17
N LYS A 156 8.76 9.94 -0.48
CA LYS A 156 9.10 10.98 -1.43
C LYS A 156 8.17 10.98 -2.62
N VAL A 157 7.93 9.81 -3.19
CA VAL A 157 7.09 9.67 -4.37
C VAL A 157 5.66 10.10 -4.08
N LEU A 158 5.16 9.78 -2.89
CA LEU A 158 3.78 10.07 -2.52
C LEU A 158 3.60 11.42 -1.83
N ASP A 159 4.69 12.09 -1.50
CA ASP A 159 4.64 13.29 -0.67
C ASP A 159 3.88 12.96 0.61
N GLY A 160 4.22 11.80 1.18
CA GLY A 160 3.52 11.27 2.35
C GLY A 160 4.19 11.63 3.65
N ILE A 161 3.53 11.28 4.74
CA ILE A 161 4.06 11.49 6.09
C ILE A 161 4.06 10.16 6.83
N THR A 162 4.79 10.12 7.95
CA THR A 162 4.77 8.96 8.82
C THR A 162 4.13 9.30 10.15
N ALA A 163 3.51 8.31 10.77
CA ALA A 163 2.92 8.45 12.10
C ALA A 163 2.66 7.04 12.64
N PRO A 164 2.49 6.89 13.96
CA PRO A 164 2.18 5.58 14.53
C PRO A 164 0.70 5.27 14.37
N ILE A 165 0.34 4.74 13.21
CA ILE A 165 -1.05 4.44 12.87
C ILE A 165 -1.39 2.96 12.87
N GLY A 166 -0.40 2.10 13.11
CA GLY A 166 -0.64 0.67 13.19
C GLY A 166 -0.78 0.19 14.63
N THR A 167 -1.58 -0.85 14.84
CA THR A 167 -1.70 -1.50 16.14
C THR A 167 -1.46 -2.99 15.96
N TRP A 168 -1.01 -3.63 17.03
CA TRP A 168 -0.66 -5.07 17.00
C TRP A 168 -1.40 -5.88 18.04
#